data_66ae7b5aaf23efa0089a6eb097728a10
#
_entry.id   66ae7b5aaf23efa0089a6eb097728a10
#
_cell.length_a   1.000
_cell.length_b   1.000
_cell.length_c   1.000
_cell.angle_alpha   90.00
_cell.angle_beta   90.00
_cell.angle_gamma   90.00
#
_symmetry.space_group_name_H-M   'P 1'
#
loop_
_entity.id
_entity.type
_entity.pdbx_description
1 polymer ?
#
loop_
_entity_poly.entity_id
_entity_poly.type
_entity_poly.pdbx_seq_one_letter_code
_entity_poly.pdbx_strand_id
1 'polypeptide(L)'
;METVLTGMHCRTGSGFVASFLRTKRQRIEEERCRGIAYEFLKLVGLEEDAEEVATSLPYGKQRRLEIARALATHPQLILLDEPAAGMNDSETEALRQLIGKIRDLGITVVVIEHAMELMMNICDRLVVFNFGKKIAEGTPQEIQNNEAVIEAYLGKEEV
;
A
#
# COMPACT_ATOMS: atom_id res chain seq x y z
N MET A 1 -3.46 7.02 14.65
CA MET A 1 -2.10 7.56 14.90
C MET A 1 -1.11 6.49 15.36
N GLU A 2 -1.33 5.81 16.47
CA GLU A 2 -0.39 4.84 17.07
C GLU A 2 0.10 3.74 16.11
N THR A 3 -0.79 3.25 15.24
CA THR A 3 -0.45 2.21 14.23
C THR A 3 0.65 2.69 13.26
N VAL A 4 0.61 3.95 12.84
CA VAL A 4 1.63 4.52 11.94
C VAL A 4 2.94 4.76 12.68
N LEU A 5 2.87 5.22 13.94
CA LEU A 5 4.05 5.40 14.79
C LEU A 5 4.81 4.10 15.01
N THR A 6 4.14 2.94 15.09
CA THR A 6 4.84 1.65 15.19
C THR A 6 5.70 1.35 13.96
N GLY A 7 5.32 1.80 12.76
CA GLY A 7 6.15 1.70 11.54
C GLY A 7 7.45 2.49 11.64
N MET A 8 7.48 3.57 12.42
CA MET A 8 8.66 4.42 12.60
C MET A 8 9.66 3.89 13.64
N HIS A 9 9.27 2.93 14.49
CA HIS A 9 10.10 2.41 15.58
C HIS A 9 11.46 1.86 15.15
N CYS A 10 11.56 1.34 13.93
CA CYS A 10 12.82 0.81 13.39
C CYS A 10 13.90 1.89 13.17
N ARG A 11 13.55 3.17 13.27
CA ARG A 11 14.44 4.32 13.00
C ARG A 11 14.64 5.26 14.17
N THR A 12 13.86 5.10 15.26
CA THR A 12 14.06 5.87 16.48
C THR A 12 15.21 5.26 17.28
N GLY A 13 16.35 5.96 17.32
CA GLY A 13 17.58 5.50 18.00
C GLY A 13 17.53 5.56 19.53
N SER A 14 16.37 5.71 20.16
CA SER A 14 16.22 5.74 21.60
C SER A 14 16.27 4.35 22.19
N GLY A 15 17.43 3.96 22.73
CA GLY A 15 17.62 2.74 23.48
C GLY A 15 16.65 2.64 24.67
N PHE A 16 16.35 1.40 25.09
CA PHE A 16 15.40 1.02 26.14
C PHE A 16 15.53 1.84 27.45
N VAL A 17 16.74 2.31 27.77
CA VAL A 17 17.06 3.14 28.96
C VAL A 17 16.61 4.59 28.81
N ALA A 18 16.63 5.14 27.58
CA ALA A 18 16.19 6.54 27.32
C ALA A 18 14.67 6.66 27.41
N SER A 19 13.92 5.61 27.16
CA SER A 19 12.44 5.58 27.24
C SER A 19 11.93 5.78 28.68
N PHE A 20 12.73 5.46 29.70
CA PHE A 20 12.39 5.64 31.12
C PHE A 20 12.60 7.07 31.62
N LEU A 21 13.51 7.81 31.01
CA LEU A 21 13.82 9.21 31.36
C LEU A 21 13.18 10.14 30.33
N ARG A 22 11.93 10.58 30.58
CA ARG A 22 11.21 11.59 29.76
C ARG A 22 12.01 12.88 29.58
N THR A 23 13.09 12.82 28.80
CA THR A 23 13.97 13.97 28.54
C THR A 23 13.30 14.96 27.58
N LYS A 24 13.66 16.23 27.63
CA LYS A 24 13.21 17.25 26.66
C LYS A 24 13.49 16.82 25.20
N ARG A 25 14.60 16.15 24.97
CA ARG A 25 14.98 15.62 23.65
C ARG A 25 13.99 14.57 23.14
N GLN A 26 13.55 13.69 24.02
CA GLN A 26 12.59 12.64 23.68
C GLN A 26 11.20 13.20 23.33
N ARG A 27 10.75 14.24 24.04
CA ARG A 27 9.51 14.94 23.70
C ARG A 27 9.54 15.57 22.31
N ILE A 28 10.65 16.23 21.97
CA ILE A 28 10.84 16.85 20.64
C ILE A 28 10.85 15.77 19.55
N GLU A 29 11.50 14.63 19.79
CA GLU A 29 11.52 13.50 18.86
C GLU A 29 10.13 12.87 18.69
N GLU A 30 9.39 12.71 19.77
CA GLU A 30 8.00 12.20 19.76
C GLU A 30 7.06 13.14 18.99
N GLU A 31 7.12 14.46 19.23
CA GLU A 31 6.33 15.43 18.48
C GLU A 31 6.68 15.43 16.99
N ARG A 32 7.96 15.29 16.64
CA ARG A 32 8.41 15.15 15.26
C ARG A 32 7.85 13.87 14.62
N CYS A 33 7.93 12.73 15.31
CA CYS A 33 7.37 11.47 14.82
C CYS A 33 5.86 11.55 14.63
N ARG A 34 5.13 12.20 15.55
CA ARG A 34 3.68 12.43 15.40
C ARG A 34 3.36 13.29 14.18
N GLY A 35 4.15 14.36 13.94
CA GLY A 35 4.00 15.19 12.75
C GLY A 35 4.19 14.39 11.46
N ILE A 36 5.25 13.57 11.38
CA ILE A 36 5.50 12.71 10.22
C ILE A 36 4.40 11.67 10.04
N ALA A 37 3.97 11.03 11.12
CA ALA A 37 2.88 10.04 11.08
C ALA A 37 1.56 10.67 10.58
N TYR A 38 1.29 11.92 10.97
CA TYR A 38 0.11 12.66 10.49
C TYR A 38 0.17 12.94 8.98
N GLU A 39 1.36 13.27 8.44
CA GLU A 39 1.53 13.44 6.99
C GLU A 39 1.26 12.12 6.22
N PHE A 40 1.65 10.96 6.77
CA PHE A 40 1.28 9.69 6.16
C PHE A 40 -0.22 9.39 6.26
N LEU A 41 -0.87 9.74 7.38
CA LEU A 41 -2.33 9.62 7.48
C LEU A 41 -3.04 10.51 6.46
N LYS A 42 -2.56 11.73 6.26
CA LYS A 42 -3.08 12.65 5.25
C LYS A 42 -2.87 12.13 3.83
N LEU A 43 -1.70 11.53 3.54
CA LEU A 43 -1.42 10.93 2.24
C LEU A 43 -2.43 9.85 1.88
N VAL A 44 -2.85 9.03 2.86
CA VAL A 44 -3.83 7.95 2.67
C VAL A 44 -5.28 8.40 2.90
N GLY A 45 -5.53 9.69 3.21
CA GLY A 45 -6.87 10.27 3.44
C GLY A 45 -7.51 9.76 4.73
N LEU A 46 -6.75 9.71 5.82
CA LEU A 46 -7.18 9.31 7.17
C LEU A 46 -6.83 10.33 8.25
N GLU A 47 -6.61 11.59 7.87
CA GLU A 47 -6.27 12.66 8.80
C GLU A 47 -7.37 12.91 9.85
N GLU A 48 -8.65 12.79 9.44
CA GLU A 48 -9.80 12.97 10.33
C GLU A 48 -9.97 11.80 11.30
N ASP A 49 -9.47 10.60 10.93
CA ASP A 49 -9.53 9.39 11.73
C ASP A 49 -8.27 9.19 12.61
N ALA A 50 -7.41 10.21 12.74
CA ALA A 50 -6.10 10.08 13.39
C ALA A 50 -6.16 9.57 14.84
N GLU A 51 -7.21 9.92 15.58
CA GLU A 51 -7.43 9.52 16.98
C GLU A 51 -8.32 8.28 17.13
N GLU A 52 -8.87 7.77 16.00
CA GLU A 52 -9.73 6.60 16.02
C GLU A 52 -8.94 5.31 16.26
N VAL A 53 -9.59 4.34 16.90
CA VAL A 53 -9.02 3.01 17.09
C VAL A 53 -9.01 2.28 15.76
N ALA A 54 -7.86 1.73 15.35
CA ALA A 54 -7.69 1.10 14.04
C ALA A 54 -8.74 0.03 13.72
N THR A 55 -9.17 -0.74 14.73
CA THR A 55 -10.17 -1.81 14.58
C THR A 55 -11.60 -1.30 14.44
N SER A 56 -11.88 -0.03 14.75
CA SER A 56 -13.20 0.59 14.56
C SER A 56 -13.39 1.13 13.14
N LEU A 57 -12.33 1.26 12.37
CA LEU A 57 -12.39 1.77 11.01
C LEU A 57 -13.04 0.76 10.05
N PRO A 58 -13.79 1.23 9.03
CA PRO A 58 -14.21 0.40 7.91
C PRO A 58 -13.03 -0.30 7.22
N TYR A 59 -13.27 -1.46 6.62
CA TYR A 59 -12.21 -2.31 6.06
C TYR A 59 -11.28 -1.57 5.06
N GLY A 60 -11.83 -0.82 4.11
CA GLY A 60 -11.03 -0.04 3.15
C GLY A 60 -10.16 1.03 3.82
N LYS A 61 -10.62 1.63 4.95
CA LYS A 61 -9.80 2.53 5.76
C LYS A 61 -8.70 1.79 6.51
N GLN A 62 -8.97 0.58 7.03
CA GLN A 62 -7.95 -0.25 7.67
C GLN A 62 -6.81 -0.60 6.69
N ARG A 63 -7.13 -1.00 5.46
CA ARG A 63 -6.14 -1.27 4.41
C ARG A 63 -5.28 -0.05 4.08
N ARG A 64 -5.88 1.14 3.97
CA ARG A 64 -5.12 2.38 3.77
C ARG A 64 -4.22 2.71 4.97
N LEU A 65 -4.67 2.42 6.19
CA LEU A 65 -3.87 2.59 7.40
C LEU A 65 -2.65 1.63 7.43
N GLU A 66 -2.80 0.39 6.95
CA GLU A 66 -1.68 -0.56 6.80
C GLU A 66 -0.64 -0.02 5.81
N ILE A 67 -1.08 0.56 4.69
CA ILE A 67 -0.18 1.22 3.72
C ILE A 67 0.54 2.41 4.39
N ALA A 68 -0.16 3.27 5.14
CA ALA A 68 0.45 4.38 5.86
C ALA A 68 1.53 3.90 6.84
N ARG A 69 1.27 2.80 7.58
CA ARG A 69 2.25 2.17 8.47
C ARG A 69 3.48 1.67 7.72
N ALA A 70 3.28 1.04 6.55
CA ALA A 70 4.39 0.58 5.72
C ALA A 70 5.22 1.75 5.19
N LEU A 71 4.58 2.82 4.72
CA LEU A 71 5.25 4.03 4.24
C LEU A 71 6.05 4.73 5.34
N ALA A 72 5.62 4.66 6.61
CA ALA A 72 6.32 5.23 7.76
C ALA A 72 7.71 4.59 8.01
N THR A 73 7.99 3.44 7.43
CA THR A 73 9.35 2.86 7.41
C THR A 73 10.28 3.53 6.39
N HIS A 74 9.78 4.48 5.59
CA HIS A 74 10.47 5.11 4.45
C HIS A 74 11.08 4.07 3.49
N PRO A 75 10.28 3.18 2.93
CA PRO A 75 10.75 2.12 2.06
C PRO A 75 11.16 2.66 0.69
N GLN A 76 12.06 1.95 -0.01
CA GLN A 76 12.33 2.15 -1.43
C GLN A 76 11.39 1.31 -2.30
N LEU A 77 10.84 0.25 -1.73
CA LEU A 77 9.91 -0.67 -2.37
C LEU A 77 8.85 -1.10 -1.38
N ILE A 78 7.58 -1.10 -1.81
CA ILE A 78 6.44 -1.63 -1.06
C ILE A 78 5.81 -2.79 -1.83
N LEU A 79 5.46 -3.86 -1.09
CA LEU A 79 4.73 -5.01 -1.60
C LEU A 79 3.29 -4.95 -1.10
N LEU A 80 2.34 -5.00 -2.01
CA LEU A 80 0.91 -5.01 -1.72
C LEU A 80 0.32 -6.33 -2.23
N ASP A 81 -0.17 -7.14 -1.32
CA ASP A 81 -0.77 -8.43 -1.63
C ASP A 81 -2.31 -8.31 -1.50
N GLU A 82 -3.00 -8.49 -2.62
CA GLU A 82 -4.45 -8.34 -2.77
C GLU A 82 -5.01 -7.08 -2.07
N PRO A 83 -4.45 -5.89 -2.33
CA PRO A 83 -4.83 -4.69 -1.59
C PRO A 83 -6.27 -4.25 -1.83
N ALA A 84 -6.89 -4.64 -2.94
CA ALA A 84 -8.28 -4.31 -3.29
C ALA A 84 -9.30 -5.37 -2.83
N ALA A 85 -8.87 -6.49 -2.24
CA ALA A 85 -9.78 -7.55 -1.82
C ALA A 85 -10.86 -7.01 -0.85
N GLY A 86 -12.13 -7.27 -1.17
CA GLY A 86 -13.27 -6.85 -0.34
C GLY A 86 -13.62 -5.36 -0.39
N MET A 87 -12.98 -4.59 -1.26
CA MET A 87 -13.31 -3.18 -1.51
C MET A 87 -14.45 -3.04 -2.53
N ASN A 88 -15.25 -1.99 -2.38
CA ASN A 88 -16.17 -1.56 -3.41
C ASN A 88 -15.45 -0.69 -4.46
N ASP A 89 -16.14 -0.36 -5.57
CA ASP A 89 -15.56 0.39 -6.70
C ASP A 89 -14.97 1.75 -6.28
N SER A 90 -15.64 2.46 -5.38
CA SER A 90 -15.17 3.75 -4.86
C SER A 90 -13.90 3.61 -4.03
N GLU A 91 -13.80 2.57 -3.21
CA GLU A 91 -12.61 2.28 -2.40
C GLU A 91 -11.44 1.82 -3.28
N THR A 92 -11.74 1.00 -4.31
CA THR A 92 -10.76 0.55 -5.30
C THR A 92 -10.19 1.74 -6.09
N GLU A 93 -11.03 2.68 -6.49
CA GLU A 93 -10.56 3.92 -7.16
C GLU A 93 -9.70 4.78 -6.23
N ALA A 94 -10.09 4.91 -4.95
CA ALA A 94 -9.28 5.62 -3.97
C ALA A 94 -7.91 4.94 -3.75
N LEU A 95 -7.88 3.60 -3.73
CA LEU A 95 -6.63 2.82 -3.66
C LEU A 95 -5.77 3.03 -4.90
N ARG A 96 -6.37 3.02 -6.10
CA ARG A 96 -5.67 3.29 -7.36
C ARG A 96 -4.96 4.64 -7.33
N GLN A 97 -5.66 5.69 -6.89
CA GLN A 97 -5.09 7.03 -6.77
C GLN A 97 -3.97 7.07 -5.72
N LEU A 98 -4.12 6.35 -4.62
CA LEU A 98 -3.10 6.25 -3.58
C LEU A 98 -1.82 5.58 -4.10
N ILE A 99 -1.95 4.47 -4.83
CA ILE A 99 -0.79 3.78 -5.45
C ILE A 99 -0.06 4.74 -6.42
N GLY A 100 -0.80 5.51 -7.21
CA GLY A 100 -0.22 6.54 -8.07
C GLY A 100 0.60 7.57 -7.29
N LYS A 101 0.04 8.11 -6.19
CA LYS A 101 0.75 9.06 -5.32
C LYS A 101 2.02 8.46 -4.70
N ILE A 102 1.97 7.19 -4.28
CA ILE A 102 3.15 6.49 -3.71
C ILE A 102 4.25 6.35 -4.77
N ARG A 103 3.90 5.98 -6.01
CA ARG A 103 4.83 5.91 -7.13
C ARG A 103 5.44 7.28 -7.43
N ASP A 104 4.64 8.34 -7.42
CA ASP A 104 5.10 9.72 -7.67
C ASP A 104 6.07 10.23 -6.59
N LEU A 105 6.07 9.62 -5.39
CA LEU A 105 7.08 9.83 -4.36
C LEU A 105 8.40 9.10 -4.65
N GLY A 106 8.52 8.37 -5.76
CA GLY A 106 9.71 7.61 -6.15
C GLY A 106 9.83 6.25 -5.46
N ILE A 107 8.75 5.74 -4.85
CA ILE A 107 8.72 4.42 -4.21
C ILE A 107 8.28 3.38 -5.25
N THR A 108 9.05 2.32 -5.40
CA THR A 108 8.64 1.19 -6.25
C THR A 108 7.49 0.44 -5.59
N VAL A 109 6.39 0.24 -6.33
CA VAL A 109 5.23 -0.52 -5.83
C VAL A 109 5.12 -1.82 -6.62
N VAL A 110 5.12 -2.94 -5.92
CA VAL A 110 4.80 -4.25 -6.47
C VAL A 110 3.44 -4.66 -5.92
N VAL A 111 2.50 -4.95 -6.83
CA VAL A 111 1.12 -5.33 -6.48
C VAL A 111 0.89 -6.75 -6.96
N ILE A 112 0.33 -7.60 -6.10
CA ILE A 112 -0.18 -8.93 -6.45
C ILE A 112 -1.69 -8.80 -6.41
N GLU A 113 -2.34 -9.03 -7.54
CA GLU A 113 -3.80 -8.92 -7.69
C GLU A 113 -4.30 -9.85 -8.80
N HIS A 114 -5.55 -10.26 -8.69
CA HIS A 114 -6.26 -11.01 -9.70
C HIS A 114 -7.26 -10.16 -10.51
N ALA A 115 -7.55 -8.95 -10.07
CA ALA A 115 -8.42 -8.00 -10.76
C ALA A 115 -7.68 -7.35 -11.93
N MET A 116 -7.80 -7.94 -13.12
CA MET A 116 -7.09 -7.51 -14.34
C MET A 116 -7.35 -6.05 -14.68
N GLU A 117 -8.59 -5.56 -14.53
CA GLU A 117 -8.95 -4.17 -14.82
C GLU A 117 -8.16 -3.19 -13.94
N LEU A 118 -8.02 -3.47 -12.63
CA LEU A 118 -7.22 -2.66 -11.73
C LEU A 118 -5.76 -2.66 -12.19
N MET A 119 -5.20 -3.85 -12.45
CA MET A 119 -3.79 -4.00 -12.82
C MET A 119 -3.43 -3.29 -14.11
N MET A 120 -4.31 -3.35 -15.13
CA MET A 120 -4.11 -2.63 -16.40
C MET A 120 -4.06 -1.12 -16.23
N ASN A 121 -4.72 -0.58 -15.20
CA ASN A 121 -4.81 0.86 -14.97
C ASN A 121 -3.72 1.42 -14.04
N ILE A 122 -3.04 0.57 -13.25
CA ILE A 122 -2.06 1.05 -12.26
C ILE A 122 -0.62 0.65 -12.56
N CYS A 123 -0.40 -0.44 -13.29
CA CYS A 123 0.94 -0.98 -13.51
C CYS A 123 1.60 -0.42 -14.75
N ASP A 124 2.90 -0.10 -14.65
CA ASP A 124 3.76 0.20 -15.79
C ASP A 124 4.20 -1.09 -16.48
N ARG A 125 4.30 -2.20 -15.74
CA ARG A 125 4.70 -3.52 -16.19
C ARG A 125 4.00 -4.61 -15.41
N LEU A 126 3.60 -5.68 -16.08
CA LEU A 126 2.91 -6.83 -15.52
C LEU A 126 3.71 -8.12 -15.76
N VAL A 127 3.65 -9.00 -14.78
CA VAL A 127 4.10 -10.39 -14.90
C VAL A 127 2.90 -11.27 -14.56
N VAL A 128 2.48 -12.11 -15.51
CA VAL A 128 1.28 -12.94 -15.37
C VAL A 128 1.67 -14.37 -15.08
N PHE A 129 1.07 -14.92 -14.02
CA PHE A 129 1.26 -16.29 -13.60
C PHE A 129 -0.04 -17.09 -13.78
N ASN A 130 0.10 -18.35 -14.21
CA ASN A 130 -0.98 -19.32 -14.21
C ASN A 130 -0.45 -20.66 -13.68
N PHE A 131 -1.11 -21.21 -12.64
CA PHE A 131 -0.68 -22.43 -11.93
C PHE A 131 0.81 -22.43 -11.56
N GLY A 132 1.30 -21.28 -11.02
CA GLY A 132 2.69 -21.12 -10.58
C GLY A 132 3.73 -20.94 -11.67
N LYS A 133 3.32 -20.91 -12.95
CA LYS A 133 4.20 -20.67 -14.11
C LYS A 133 3.99 -19.27 -14.66
N LYS A 134 5.07 -18.56 -14.95
CA LYS A 134 5.00 -17.30 -15.69
C LYS A 134 4.56 -17.59 -17.13
N ILE A 135 3.44 -17.01 -17.55
CA ILE A 135 2.88 -17.17 -18.90
C ILE A 135 3.09 -15.94 -19.78
N ALA A 136 3.20 -14.75 -19.17
CA ALA A 136 3.47 -13.52 -19.91
C ALA A 136 4.20 -12.49 -19.02
N GLU A 137 4.86 -11.53 -19.68
CA GLU A 137 5.45 -10.35 -19.05
C GLU A 137 5.50 -9.22 -20.08
N GLY A 138 5.08 -8.02 -19.69
CA GLY A 138 5.07 -6.86 -20.60
C GLY A 138 4.32 -5.67 -20.03
N THR A 139 4.10 -4.68 -20.87
CA THR A 139 3.23 -3.53 -20.60
C THR A 139 1.76 -3.97 -20.55
N PRO A 140 0.84 -3.18 -19.96
CA PRO A 140 -0.58 -3.47 -19.98
C PRO A 140 -1.14 -3.75 -21.39
N GLN A 141 -0.74 -2.98 -22.38
CA GLN A 141 -1.19 -3.17 -23.76
C GLN A 141 -0.71 -4.49 -24.37
N GLU A 142 0.53 -4.91 -24.08
CA GLU A 142 1.07 -6.20 -24.56
C GLU A 142 0.34 -7.37 -23.88
N ILE A 143 0.08 -7.25 -22.56
CA ILE A 143 -0.61 -8.28 -21.79
C ILE A 143 -2.07 -8.44 -22.23
N GLN A 144 -2.77 -7.32 -22.48
CA GLN A 144 -4.17 -7.32 -22.93
C GLN A 144 -4.37 -8.07 -24.26
N ASN A 145 -3.36 -8.05 -25.13
CA ASN A 145 -3.40 -8.70 -26.44
C ASN A 145 -2.69 -10.07 -26.47
N ASN A 146 -2.25 -10.57 -25.33
CA ASN A 146 -1.53 -11.84 -25.26
C ASN A 146 -2.49 -13.03 -25.22
N GLU A 147 -2.45 -13.90 -26.25
CA GLU A 147 -3.33 -15.04 -26.40
C GLU A 147 -3.29 -15.99 -25.18
N ALA A 148 -2.11 -16.25 -24.61
CA ALA A 148 -1.98 -17.12 -23.44
C ALA A 148 -2.64 -16.52 -22.18
N VAL A 149 -2.67 -15.19 -22.05
CA VAL A 149 -3.36 -14.51 -20.97
C VAL A 149 -4.87 -14.53 -21.20
N ILE A 150 -5.31 -14.25 -22.42
CA ILE A 150 -6.72 -14.32 -22.81
C ILE A 150 -7.27 -15.72 -22.54
N GLU A 151 -6.58 -16.77 -22.99
CA GLU A 151 -6.99 -18.16 -22.76
C GLU A 151 -7.04 -18.53 -21.27
N ALA A 152 -6.09 -18.02 -20.46
CA ALA A 152 -6.00 -18.33 -19.03
C ALA A 152 -7.06 -17.64 -18.17
N TYR A 153 -7.46 -16.41 -18.53
CA TYR A 153 -8.33 -15.55 -17.70
C TYR A 153 -9.76 -15.38 -18.26
N LEU A 154 -9.92 -15.41 -19.57
CA LEU A 154 -11.25 -15.27 -20.20
C LEU A 154 -11.85 -16.63 -20.59
N GLY A 155 -11.07 -17.70 -20.56
CA GLY A 155 -11.47 -19.03 -21.04
C GLY A 155 -11.44 -19.09 -22.57
N LYS A 156 -11.38 -20.31 -23.11
CA LYS A 156 -11.75 -20.51 -24.51
C LYS A 156 -13.24 -20.26 -24.59
N GLU A 157 -13.71 -19.32 -25.40
CA GLU A 157 -15.06 -19.39 -25.91
C GLU A 157 -15.16 -20.77 -26.62
N GLU A 158 -15.88 -21.70 -25.98
CA GLU A 158 -16.26 -22.94 -26.66
C GLU A 158 -17.15 -22.53 -27.83
N VAL A 159 -16.58 -22.61 -29.04
CA VAL A 159 -17.30 -22.55 -30.30
C VAL A 159 -18.02 -23.88 -30.55
#